data_141abde951d5fad891159c738bb9f8d2
#
_entry.id   141abde951d5fad891159c738bb9f8d2
#
_cell.length_a   1.000
_cell.length_b   1.000
_cell.length_c   1.000
_cell.angle_alpha   90.00
_cell.angle_beta   90.00
_cell.angle_gamma   90.00
#
_symmetry.space_group_name_H-M   'P 1'
#
loop_
_entity.id
_entity.type
_entity.pdbx_description
1 polymer ?
#
loop_
_entity_poly.entity_id
_entity_poly.type
_entity_poly.pdbx_seq_one_letter_code
_entity_poly.pdbx_strand_id
1 'polypeptide(L)'
;LGDVYKRQDVLRLIEIADDESDSRISRYRLADGSLDDTASDHASSLFARNVLLAERGWKTTGDLSELIAIHNGLFTGVFDDAGKLRTSNTTRERSDDRARAKDPEAFFPASLIETGAMNISTELAEQHNLTCLDRDEFIRKLAKIYDELGYLHPFKGGNAMVLRIFASRLAHDAGWDLDWGPVTRETYRKAKHDAYQGKIIAFERMFEAMVRPANQTRVFLIAGWDQGPAH
;
A
#
# COMPACT_ATOMS: atom_id res chain seq x y z
N LEU A 1 -4.09 16.54 19.30
CA LEU A 1 -4.43 15.16 18.86
C LEU A 1 -5.61 15.10 17.88
N GLY A 2 -6.04 16.22 17.28
CA GLY A 2 -7.30 16.32 16.53
C GLY A 2 -7.22 16.39 15.01
N ASP A 3 -6.05 16.51 14.39
CA ASP A 3 -6.01 16.93 12.96
C ASP A 3 -5.20 16.04 12.01
N VAL A 4 -4.81 14.83 12.39
CA VAL A 4 -3.88 14.06 11.55
C VAL A 4 -4.58 13.23 10.47
N TYR A 5 -5.80 12.74 10.71
CA TYR A 5 -6.60 12.07 9.67
C TYR A 5 -8.09 12.27 9.98
N LYS A 6 -8.77 13.07 9.20
CA LYS A 6 -10.23 13.09 9.23
C LYS A 6 -10.74 11.71 8.80
N ARG A 7 -11.75 11.18 9.52
CA ARG A 7 -12.41 9.89 9.19
C ARG A 7 -12.72 9.74 7.69
N GLN A 8 -12.96 10.87 7.01
CA GLN A 8 -13.16 10.93 5.55
C GLN A 8 -11.90 10.61 4.74
N ASP A 9 -10.71 10.98 5.21
CA ASP A 9 -9.45 10.75 4.46
C ASP A 9 -9.05 9.28 4.49
N VAL A 10 -9.44 8.56 5.51
CA VAL A 10 -9.14 7.13 5.64
C VAL A 10 -10.22 6.25 5.04
N LEU A 11 -11.48 6.64 5.11
CA LEU A 11 -12.53 6.03 4.26
C LEU A 11 -12.12 6.17 2.79
N ARG A 12 -11.50 7.31 2.43
CA ARG A 12 -10.92 7.54 1.10
C ARG A 12 -9.73 6.62 0.80
N LEU A 13 -8.86 6.34 1.76
CA LEU A 13 -7.78 5.36 1.62
C LEU A 13 -8.32 3.93 1.43
N ILE A 14 -9.40 3.58 2.13
CA ILE A 14 -10.09 2.30 1.96
C ILE A 14 -10.81 2.27 0.59
N GLU A 15 -11.49 3.33 0.19
CA GLU A 15 -12.13 3.44 -1.12
C GLU A 15 -11.15 3.37 -2.28
N ILE A 16 -9.97 3.95 -2.14
CA ILE A 16 -8.92 3.86 -3.15
C ILE A 16 -8.32 2.44 -3.17
N ALA A 17 -8.22 1.78 -2.01
CA ALA A 17 -7.72 0.41 -1.88
C ALA A 17 -8.71 -0.64 -2.39
N ASP A 18 -9.97 -0.28 -2.58
CA ASP A 18 -11.02 -1.12 -3.15
C ASP A 18 -10.72 -1.33 -4.65
N ASP A 19 -9.64 -2.03 -4.91
CA ASP A 19 -9.36 -2.58 -6.23
C ASP A 19 -10.37 -3.71 -6.46
N GLU A 20 -10.95 -3.77 -7.64
CA GLU A 20 -11.93 -4.81 -8.01
C GLU A 20 -11.38 -6.24 -7.88
N SER A 21 -10.04 -6.38 -7.83
CA SER A 21 -9.38 -7.64 -7.47
C SER A 21 -9.58 -8.03 -6.00
N ASP A 22 -10.00 -7.10 -5.14
CA ASP A 22 -10.22 -7.38 -3.72
C ASP A 22 -11.71 -7.53 -3.39
N SER A 23 -12.36 -8.43 -4.13
CA SER A 23 -13.77 -8.82 -3.93
C SER A 23 -14.10 -9.27 -2.48
N ARG A 24 -13.08 -9.47 -1.66
CA ARG A 24 -13.21 -9.84 -0.23
C ARG A 24 -13.55 -8.63 0.65
N ILE A 25 -13.08 -7.43 0.29
CA ILE A 25 -13.41 -6.18 0.99
C ILE A 25 -14.72 -5.61 0.46
N SER A 26 -15.00 -5.74 -0.83
CA SER A 26 -16.24 -5.25 -1.46
C SER A 26 -17.51 -6.01 -1.03
N ARG A 27 -17.38 -7.22 -0.44
CA ARG A 27 -18.51 -7.99 0.09
C ARG A 27 -19.22 -7.32 1.26
N TYR A 28 -18.61 -6.31 1.85
CA TYR A 28 -19.18 -5.56 2.98
C TYR A 28 -19.94 -4.30 2.56
N ARG A 29 -20.14 -4.07 1.26
CA ARG A 29 -21.03 -3.02 0.76
C ARG A 29 -22.40 -3.58 0.45
N LEU A 30 -23.44 -2.99 1.07
CA LEU A 30 -24.82 -3.22 0.66
C LEU A 30 -25.06 -2.59 -0.73
N ALA A 31 -26.06 -3.10 -1.45
CA ALA A 31 -26.41 -2.67 -2.80
C ALA A 31 -26.74 -1.15 -2.91
N ASP A 32 -27.08 -0.51 -1.81
CA ASP A 32 -27.35 0.93 -1.68
C ASP A 32 -26.11 1.76 -1.37
N GLY A 33 -24.92 1.12 -1.28
CA GLY A 33 -23.67 1.77 -0.95
C GLY A 33 -23.42 1.99 0.55
N SER A 34 -24.37 1.60 1.42
CA SER A 34 -24.18 1.61 2.87
C SER A 34 -23.31 0.43 3.32
N LEU A 35 -22.62 0.61 4.46
CA LEU A 35 -21.89 -0.48 5.10
C LEU A 35 -22.86 -1.27 5.98
N ASP A 36 -22.85 -2.61 5.88
CA ASP A 36 -23.48 -3.49 6.84
C ASP A 36 -22.88 -3.23 8.25
N ASP A 37 -23.64 -3.38 9.33
CA ASP A 37 -23.18 -3.08 10.70
C ASP A 37 -21.94 -3.89 11.10
N THR A 38 -21.84 -5.15 10.68
CA THR A 38 -20.63 -5.97 10.85
C THR A 38 -19.47 -5.47 10.00
N ALA A 39 -19.73 -4.91 8.84
CA ALA A 39 -18.75 -4.28 7.97
C ALA A 39 -18.26 -2.94 8.54
N SER A 40 -19.14 -2.19 9.22
CA SER A 40 -18.76 -0.96 9.92
C SER A 40 -17.72 -1.21 11.01
N ASP A 41 -17.87 -2.29 11.76
CA ASP A 41 -16.90 -2.68 12.80
C ASP A 41 -15.58 -3.14 12.19
N HIS A 42 -15.60 -3.90 11.10
CA HIS A 42 -14.40 -4.31 10.38
C HIS A 42 -13.71 -3.13 9.70
N ALA A 43 -14.47 -2.23 9.07
CA ALA A 43 -13.91 -1.02 8.46
C ALA A 43 -13.27 -0.09 9.51
N SER A 44 -13.92 0.08 10.67
CA SER A 44 -13.39 0.86 11.78
C SER A 44 -12.14 0.23 12.37
N SER A 45 -12.09 -1.10 12.48
CA SER A 45 -10.92 -1.84 12.93
C SER A 45 -9.77 -1.76 11.94
N LEU A 46 -10.04 -1.92 10.65
CA LEU A 46 -9.04 -1.75 9.58
C LEU A 46 -8.50 -0.33 9.56
N PHE A 47 -9.37 0.65 9.76
CA PHE A 47 -8.98 2.05 9.90
C PHE A 47 -8.00 2.27 11.04
N ALA A 48 -8.37 1.87 12.25
CA ALA A 48 -7.53 2.04 13.42
C ALA A 48 -6.18 1.34 13.25
N ARG A 49 -6.17 0.15 12.66
CA ARG A 49 -4.95 -0.60 12.37
C ARG A 49 -4.08 0.08 11.31
N ASN A 50 -4.70 0.63 10.26
CA ASN A 50 -3.98 1.38 9.24
C ASN A 50 -3.29 2.61 9.82
N VAL A 51 -3.99 3.37 10.67
CA VAL A 51 -3.41 4.51 11.39
C VAL A 51 -2.27 4.06 12.29
N LEU A 52 -2.49 3.04 13.11
CA LEU A 52 -1.45 2.51 14.01
C LEU A 52 -0.22 2.02 13.24
N LEU A 53 -0.41 1.33 12.14
CA LEU A 53 0.68 0.84 11.31
C LEU A 53 1.41 1.98 10.59
N ALA A 54 0.70 3.01 10.14
CA ALA A 54 1.31 4.18 9.51
C ALA A 54 2.06 5.07 10.52
N GLU A 55 1.60 5.11 11.78
CA GLU A 55 2.20 5.94 12.84
C GLU A 55 3.31 5.23 13.61
N ARG A 56 3.34 3.90 13.61
CA ARG A 56 4.45 3.16 14.22
C ARG A 56 5.72 3.43 13.45
N GLY A 57 6.60 4.23 14.06
CA GLY A 57 7.96 4.39 13.60
C GLY A 57 8.76 3.11 13.83
N TRP A 58 8.69 2.17 12.89
CA TRP A 58 9.62 1.04 12.87
C TRP A 58 10.54 1.15 11.67
N LYS A 59 11.72 0.60 11.81
CA LYS A 59 12.69 0.59 10.74
C LYS A 59 12.16 -0.24 9.56
N THR A 60 12.10 0.37 8.39
CA THR A 60 11.77 -0.31 7.15
C THR A 60 12.87 -1.32 6.80
N THR A 61 12.52 -2.58 6.64
CA THR A 61 13.47 -3.62 6.20
C THR A 61 13.50 -3.74 4.68
N GLY A 62 12.42 -3.35 4.01
CA GLY A 62 12.33 -3.36 2.57
C GLY A 62 12.17 -4.77 1.98
N ASP A 63 11.75 -5.74 2.77
CA ASP A 63 11.70 -7.15 2.40
C ASP A 63 10.30 -7.77 2.51
N LEU A 64 10.20 -9.04 2.14
CA LEU A 64 8.95 -9.80 2.19
C LEU A 64 8.41 -9.93 3.63
N SER A 65 9.29 -10.00 4.63
CA SER A 65 8.87 -10.13 6.02
C SER A 65 8.12 -8.90 6.50
N GLU A 66 8.49 -7.73 6.00
CA GLU A 66 7.77 -6.48 6.26
C GLU A 66 6.38 -6.48 5.62
N LEU A 67 6.26 -6.90 4.35
CA LEU A 67 4.98 -7.02 3.67
C LEU A 67 4.04 -7.98 4.41
N ILE A 68 4.56 -9.13 4.85
CA ILE A 68 3.83 -10.13 5.65
C ILE A 68 3.38 -9.53 6.98
N ALA A 69 4.26 -8.82 7.68
CA ALA A 69 3.95 -8.19 8.97
C ALA A 69 2.84 -7.12 8.82
N ILE A 70 2.91 -6.28 7.77
CA ILE A 70 1.87 -5.30 7.48
C ILE A 70 0.53 -5.99 7.17
N HIS A 71 0.54 -7.00 6.30
CA HIS A 71 -0.67 -7.75 5.94
C HIS A 71 -1.29 -8.42 7.17
N ASN A 72 -0.48 -9.09 7.98
CA ASN A 72 -0.95 -9.70 9.21
C ASN A 72 -1.51 -8.66 10.20
N GLY A 73 -0.83 -7.53 10.37
CA GLY A 73 -1.28 -6.44 11.23
C GLY A 73 -2.62 -5.82 10.82
N LEU A 74 -2.85 -5.69 9.51
CA LEU A 74 -4.10 -5.16 8.97
C LEU A 74 -5.26 -6.17 9.10
N PHE A 75 -5.03 -7.41 8.70
CA PHE A 75 -6.10 -8.34 8.37
C PHE A 75 -6.30 -9.48 9.37
N THR A 76 -5.55 -9.54 10.48
CA THR A 76 -5.82 -10.50 11.56
C THR A 76 -7.25 -10.34 12.08
N GLY A 77 -8.03 -11.42 12.04
CA GLY A 77 -9.45 -11.42 12.42
C GLY A 77 -10.41 -10.91 11.32
N VAL A 78 -9.87 -10.51 10.16
CA VAL A 78 -10.65 -10.13 8.96
C VAL A 78 -10.50 -11.19 7.88
N PHE A 79 -9.27 -11.66 7.65
CA PHE A 79 -8.97 -12.75 6.73
C PHE A 79 -8.42 -13.96 7.46
N ASP A 80 -8.87 -15.15 7.12
CA ASP A 80 -8.34 -16.42 7.68
C ASP A 80 -6.90 -16.70 7.25
N ASP A 81 -6.47 -16.06 6.18
CA ASP A 81 -5.13 -16.16 5.62
C ASP A 81 -4.29 -14.87 5.81
N ALA A 82 -4.59 -14.10 6.87
CA ALA A 82 -3.80 -12.92 7.22
C ALA A 82 -2.31 -13.29 7.38
N GLY A 83 -1.43 -12.55 6.70
CA GLY A 83 0.01 -12.81 6.69
C GLY A 83 0.46 -13.99 5.84
N LYS A 84 -0.43 -14.72 5.17
CA LYS A 84 -0.07 -15.87 4.34
C LYS A 84 0.03 -15.49 2.86
N LEU A 85 1.09 -15.94 2.21
CA LEU A 85 1.27 -15.78 0.77
C LEU A 85 0.23 -16.59 0.00
N ARG A 86 -0.17 -16.11 -1.17
CA ARG A 86 -0.99 -16.91 -2.08
C ARG A 86 -0.18 -18.07 -2.65
N THR A 87 -0.84 -19.20 -2.82
CA THR A 87 -0.24 -20.44 -3.37
C THR A 87 -0.68 -20.75 -4.79
N SER A 88 -1.65 -19.99 -5.30
CA SER A 88 -2.15 -20.13 -6.67
C SER A 88 -1.86 -18.90 -7.50
N ASN A 89 -1.67 -19.11 -8.81
CA ASN A 89 -1.56 -18.02 -9.75
C ASN A 89 -2.88 -17.25 -9.82
N THR A 90 -2.80 -15.95 -9.99
CA THR A 90 -3.95 -15.08 -10.11
C THR A 90 -3.76 -14.12 -11.27
N THR A 91 -4.87 -13.65 -11.79
CA THR A 91 -4.92 -12.71 -12.90
C THR A 91 -5.63 -11.45 -12.45
N ARG A 92 -5.31 -10.35 -13.08
CA ARG A 92 -5.99 -9.09 -12.89
C ARG A 92 -7.31 -9.13 -13.66
N GLU A 93 -8.42 -8.98 -12.94
CA GLU A 93 -9.72 -8.80 -13.59
C GLU A 93 -9.78 -7.37 -14.19
N ARG A 94 -10.13 -7.29 -15.45
CA ARG A 94 -10.39 -6.02 -16.11
C ARG A 94 -11.83 -5.58 -15.81
N SER A 95 -11.97 -4.40 -15.27
CA SER A 95 -13.26 -3.76 -15.06
C SER A 95 -13.94 -3.25 -16.34
N ASP A 96 -13.31 -3.40 -17.48
CA ASP A 96 -13.80 -2.93 -18.77
C ASP A 96 -14.49 -4.06 -19.54
N ASP A 97 -15.81 -4.15 -19.39
CA ASP A 97 -16.69 -5.09 -20.13
C ASP A 97 -16.60 -4.99 -21.67
N ARG A 98 -15.91 -3.99 -22.19
CA ARG A 98 -15.77 -3.73 -23.64
C ARG A 98 -14.54 -4.36 -24.28
N ALA A 99 -13.57 -4.78 -23.51
CA ALA A 99 -12.39 -5.44 -24.02
C ALA A 99 -12.23 -6.80 -23.34
N ARG A 100 -12.94 -7.81 -23.80
CA ARG A 100 -12.56 -9.22 -23.60
C ARG A 100 -11.19 -9.41 -24.25
N ALA A 101 -10.13 -9.03 -23.51
CA ALA A 101 -8.79 -9.41 -23.87
C ALA A 101 -8.73 -10.93 -23.81
N LYS A 102 -8.20 -11.53 -24.86
CA LYS A 102 -8.06 -12.99 -24.98
C LYS A 102 -7.15 -13.58 -23.89
N ASP A 103 -6.34 -12.74 -23.22
CA ASP A 103 -5.45 -13.14 -22.12
C ASP A 103 -5.62 -12.18 -20.94
N PRO A 104 -6.19 -12.64 -19.80
CA PRO A 104 -6.18 -11.87 -18.58
C PRO A 104 -4.72 -11.68 -18.11
N GLU A 105 -4.40 -10.45 -17.76
CA GLU A 105 -3.06 -10.09 -17.30
C GLU A 105 -2.69 -10.87 -16.03
N ALA A 106 -1.66 -11.70 -16.10
CA ALA A 106 -1.21 -12.51 -14.98
C ALA A 106 -0.33 -11.68 -14.03
N PHE A 107 -0.52 -11.85 -12.73
CA PHE A 107 0.45 -11.43 -11.73
C PHE A 107 1.65 -12.39 -11.67
N PHE A 108 2.66 -12.00 -10.92
CA PHE A 108 3.87 -12.80 -10.75
C PHE A 108 3.53 -14.24 -10.32
N PRO A 109 4.26 -15.28 -10.81
CA PRO A 109 3.95 -16.67 -10.48
C PRO A 109 3.99 -16.92 -8.97
N ALA A 110 2.97 -17.59 -8.43
CA ALA A 110 2.86 -17.85 -6.99
C ALA A 110 4.05 -18.62 -6.42
N SER A 111 4.57 -19.58 -7.17
CA SER A 111 5.74 -20.39 -6.77
C SER A 111 7.05 -19.60 -6.69
N LEU A 112 7.10 -18.39 -7.24
CA LEU A 112 8.30 -17.56 -7.32
C LEU A 112 8.20 -16.28 -6.46
N ILE A 113 7.13 -16.09 -5.68
CA ILE A 113 6.90 -14.88 -4.87
C ILE A 113 8.11 -14.58 -3.97
N GLU A 114 8.64 -15.57 -3.28
CA GLU A 114 9.78 -15.37 -2.38
C GLU A 114 11.02 -14.93 -3.15
N THR A 115 11.28 -15.52 -4.32
CA THR A 115 12.40 -15.13 -5.18
C THR A 115 12.21 -13.72 -5.74
N GLY A 116 11.01 -13.40 -6.20
CA GLY A 116 10.69 -12.04 -6.69
C GLY A 116 10.84 -10.99 -5.61
N ALA A 117 10.35 -11.27 -4.42
CA ALA A 117 10.50 -10.39 -3.27
C ALA A 117 11.97 -10.20 -2.86
N MET A 118 12.76 -11.27 -2.90
CA MET A 118 14.20 -11.21 -2.61
C MET A 118 14.93 -10.30 -3.63
N ASN A 119 14.59 -10.39 -4.91
CA ASN A 119 15.20 -9.52 -5.91
C ASN A 119 14.88 -8.04 -5.65
N ILE A 120 13.61 -7.72 -5.34
CA ILE A 120 13.20 -6.35 -5.03
C ILE A 120 13.89 -5.84 -3.75
N SER A 121 13.97 -6.67 -2.71
CA SER A 121 14.62 -6.29 -1.45
C SER A 121 16.13 -6.09 -1.62
N THR A 122 16.78 -6.89 -2.47
CA THR A 122 18.20 -6.71 -2.83
C THR A 122 18.41 -5.39 -3.54
N GLU A 123 17.58 -5.07 -4.53
CA GLU A 123 17.66 -3.78 -5.22
C GLU A 123 17.44 -2.60 -4.26
N LEU A 124 16.47 -2.69 -3.34
CA LEU A 124 16.27 -1.66 -2.32
C LEU A 124 17.47 -1.50 -1.40
N ALA A 125 18.07 -2.61 -0.96
CA ALA A 125 19.26 -2.58 -0.10
C ALA A 125 20.45 -1.95 -0.81
N GLU A 126 20.69 -2.28 -2.07
CA GLU A 126 21.73 -1.69 -2.92
C GLU A 126 21.55 -0.17 -3.11
N GLN A 127 20.30 0.27 -3.11
CA GLN A 127 19.91 1.69 -3.19
C GLN A 127 19.74 2.34 -1.81
N HIS A 128 20.28 1.72 -0.74
CA HIS A 128 20.17 2.20 0.64
C HIS A 128 18.73 2.54 1.07
N ASN A 129 17.76 1.74 0.65
CA ASN A 129 16.32 1.96 0.88
C ASN A 129 15.87 3.37 0.45
N LEU A 130 16.37 3.84 -0.68
CA LEU A 130 16.08 5.13 -1.32
C LEU A 130 16.45 6.36 -0.46
N THR A 131 17.32 6.21 0.54
CA THR A 131 17.80 7.33 1.36
C THR A 131 18.77 8.21 0.59
N CYS A 132 18.91 9.46 1.01
CA CYS A 132 19.87 10.43 0.45
C CYS A 132 19.65 10.76 -1.04
N LEU A 133 18.48 10.53 -1.58
CA LEU A 133 18.11 10.90 -2.94
C LEU A 133 17.46 12.28 -2.97
N ASP A 134 17.69 13.02 -4.07
CA ASP A 134 16.85 14.18 -4.34
C ASP A 134 15.41 13.76 -4.65
N ARG A 135 14.48 14.72 -4.66
CA ARG A 135 13.06 14.46 -4.81
C ARG A 135 12.72 13.73 -6.11
N ASP A 136 13.31 14.15 -7.21
CA ASP A 136 12.97 13.62 -8.54
C ASP A 136 13.53 12.22 -8.73
N GLU A 137 14.73 11.96 -8.23
CA GLU A 137 15.32 10.63 -8.23
C GLU A 137 14.57 9.69 -7.30
N PHE A 138 14.18 10.16 -6.11
CA PHE A 138 13.35 9.40 -5.18
C PHE A 138 12.02 8.98 -5.83
N ILE A 139 11.32 9.92 -6.49
CA ILE A 139 10.05 9.64 -7.17
C ILE A 139 10.21 8.56 -8.24
N ARG A 140 11.22 8.67 -9.09
CA ARG A 140 11.47 7.67 -10.15
C ARG A 140 11.72 6.28 -9.58
N LYS A 141 12.57 6.19 -8.56
CA LYS A 141 12.90 4.90 -7.93
C LYS A 141 11.73 4.31 -7.15
N LEU A 142 11.01 5.14 -6.42
CA LEU A 142 9.80 4.71 -5.71
C LEU A 142 8.74 4.19 -6.68
N ALA A 143 8.52 4.86 -7.80
CA ALA A 143 7.56 4.44 -8.82
C ALA A 143 7.91 3.05 -9.36
N LYS A 144 9.19 2.79 -9.64
CA LYS A 144 9.65 1.48 -10.09
C LYS A 144 9.39 0.38 -9.05
N ILE A 145 9.83 0.59 -7.81
CA ILE A 145 9.62 -0.38 -6.72
C ILE A 145 8.14 -0.62 -6.46
N TYR A 146 7.33 0.43 -6.51
CA TYR A 146 5.88 0.34 -6.33
C TYR A 146 5.21 -0.51 -7.41
N ASP A 147 5.63 -0.36 -8.66
CA ASP A 147 5.15 -1.16 -9.79
C ASP A 147 5.54 -2.63 -9.65
N GLU A 148 6.81 -2.90 -9.34
CA GLU A 148 7.32 -4.26 -9.14
C GLU A 148 6.62 -4.99 -8.00
N LEU A 149 6.40 -4.33 -6.87
CA LEU A 149 5.65 -4.89 -5.74
C LEU A 149 4.16 -5.08 -6.08
N GLY A 150 3.58 -4.18 -6.88
CA GLY A 150 2.23 -4.32 -7.40
C GLY A 150 2.08 -5.54 -8.31
N TYR A 151 3.07 -5.81 -9.15
CA TYR A 151 3.14 -6.99 -10.00
C TYR A 151 3.39 -8.29 -9.21
N LEU A 152 4.24 -8.22 -8.18
CA LEU A 152 4.50 -9.35 -7.27
C LEU A 152 3.21 -9.88 -6.64
N HIS A 153 2.32 -9.01 -6.21
CA HIS A 153 0.99 -9.32 -5.70
C HIS A 153 0.96 -10.52 -4.75
N PRO A 154 1.65 -10.45 -3.60
CA PRO A 154 1.98 -11.63 -2.81
C PRO A 154 0.80 -12.27 -2.07
N PHE A 155 -0.31 -11.58 -1.86
CA PHE A 155 -1.44 -12.05 -1.07
C PHE A 155 -2.67 -12.30 -1.93
N LYS A 156 -3.64 -13.06 -1.40
CA LYS A 156 -4.93 -13.28 -2.07
C LYS A 156 -5.83 -12.04 -2.08
N GLY A 157 -5.60 -11.08 -1.18
CA GLY A 157 -6.34 -9.85 -1.04
C GLY A 157 -5.59 -8.85 -0.19
N GLY A 158 -6.00 -7.56 -0.19
CA GLY A 158 -5.36 -6.53 0.63
C GLY A 158 -4.02 -5.99 0.13
N ASN A 159 -3.54 -6.44 -1.04
CA ASN A 159 -2.22 -6.05 -1.57
C ASN A 159 -2.07 -4.52 -1.72
N ALA A 160 -3.08 -3.83 -2.20
CA ALA A 160 -3.00 -2.38 -2.39
C ALA A 160 -2.85 -1.62 -1.06
N MET A 161 -3.51 -2.05 0.01
CA MET A 161 -3.37 -1.44 1.34
C MET A 161 -1.98 -1.70 1.92
N VAL A 162 -1.48 -2.93 1.81
CA VAL A 162 -0.13 -3.30 2.25
C VAL A 162 0.92 -2.45 1.53
N LEU A 163 0.80 -2.36 0.20
CA LEU A 163 1.75 -1.64 -0.63
C LEU A 163 1.80 -0.14 -0.30
N ARG A 164 0.68 0.46 0.02
CA ARG A 164 0.64 1.87 0.44
C ARG A 164 1.32 2.11 1.76
N ILE A 165 1.07 1.26 2.76
CA ILE A 165 1.74 1.37 4.06
C ILE A 165 3.24 1.18 3.89
N PHE A 166 3.63 0.14 3.14
CA PHE A 166 5.04 -0.12 2.83
C PHE A 166 5.70 1.09 2.16
N ALA A 167 5.09 1.63 1.09
CA ALA A 167 5.63 2.79 0.38
C ALA A 167 5.69 4.04 1.25
N SER A 168 4.66 4.28 2.08
CA SER A 168 4.64 5.44 2.99
C SER A 168 5.74 5.35 4.05
N ARG A 169 6.02 4.15 4.56
CA ARG A 169 7.09 3.93 5.53
C ARG A 169 8.47 4.05 4.88
N LEU A 170 8.65 3.44 3.72
CA LEU A 170 9.88 3.57 2.94
C LEU A 170 10.18 5.04 2.63
N ALA A 171 9.17 5.80 2.23
CA ALA A 171 9.31 7.23 1.97
C ALA A 171 9.70 7.98 3.24
N HIS A 172 9.04 7.72 4.36
CA HIS A 172 9.31 8.40 5.63
C HIS A 172 10.76 8.18 6.09
N ASP A 173 11.25 6.94 6.04
CA ASP A 173 12.63 6.61 6.38
C ASP A 173 13.65 7.25 5.43
N ALA A 174 13.24 7.52 4.19
CA ALA A 174 14.05 8.23 3.21
C ALA A 174 13.97 9.77 3.33
N GLY A 175 13.21 10.30 4.28
CA GLY A 175 13.05 11.75 4.52
C GLY A 175 11.90 12.40 3.75
N TRP A 176 10.96 11.59 3.24
CA TRP A 176 9.78 12.03 2.49
C TRP A 176 8.49 11.50 3.11
N ASP A 177 7.41 12.26 3.02
CA ASP A 177 6.05 11.80 3.32
C ASP A 177 5.24 11.65 2.05
N LEU A 178 4.34 10.65 2.01
CA LEU A 178 3.38 10.48 0.92
C LEU A 178 2.01 11.02 1.35
N ASP A 179 1.62 12.12 0.75
CA ASP A 179 0.28 12.69 0.90
C ASP A 179 -0.68 12.06 -0.11
N TRP A 180 -1.50 11.12 0.34
CA TRP A 180 -2.48 10.42 -0.50
C TRP A 180 -3.74 11.26 -0.80
N GLY A 181 -3.92 12.42 -0.16
CA GLY A 181 -5.10 13.28 -0.34
C GLY A 181 -5.40 13.68 -1.79
N PRO A 182 -4.41 14.04 -2.61
CA PRO A 182 -4.61 14.39 -4.02
C PRO A 182 -5.00 13.21 -4.93
N VAL A 183 -4.83 11.96 -4.48
CA VAL A 183 -5.04 10.77 -5.31
C VAL A 183 -6.48 10.29 -5.17
N THR A 184 -7.23 10.33 -6.27
CA THR A 184 -8.57 9.74 -6.34
C THR A 184 -8.48 8.26 -6.73
N ARG A 185 -9.54 7.50 -6.48
CA ARG A 185 -9.66 6.11 -6.94
C ARG A 185 -9.42 5.98 -8.45
N GLU A 186 -10.03 6.88 -9.22
CA GLU A 186 -9.89 6.89 -10.68
C GLU A 186 -8.44 7.16 -11.12
N THR A 187 -7.80 8.18 -10.52
CA THR A 187 -6.39 8.50 -10.80
C THR A 187 -5.48 7.32 -10.48
N TYR A 188 -5.69 6.67 -9.33
CA TYR A 188 -4.92 5.51 -8.93
C TYR A 188 -5.10 4.32 -9.87
N ARG A 189 -6.35 3.99 -10.23
CA ARG A 189 -6.65 2.90 -11.17
C ARG A 189 -6.02 3.14 -12.53
N LYS A 190 -6.12 4.38 -13.03
CA LYS A 190 -5.50 4.75 -14.29
C LYS A 190 -3.98 4.63 -14.25
N ALA A 191 -3.33 5.16 -13.21
CA ALA A 191 -1.88 5.07 -13.05
C ALA A 191 -1.42 3.60 -13.01
N LYS A 192 -2.11 2.77 -12.25
CA LYS A 192 -1.86 1.33 -12.14
C LYS A 192 -2.04 0.61 -13.48
N HIS A 193 -3.09 0.94 -14.23
CA HIS A 193 -3.33 0.36 -15.55
C HIS A 193 -2.25 0.76 -16.55
N ASP A 194 -1.89 2.04 -16.58
CA ASP A 194 -0.87 2.56 -17.49
C ASP A 194 0.52 1.98 -17.16
N ALA A 195 0.87 1.88 -15.87
CA ALA A 195 2.12 1.27 -15.42
C ALA A 195 2.20 -0.22 -15.80
N TYR A 196 1.10 -0.95 -15.63
CA TYR A 196 1.01 -2.35 -16.04
C TYR A 196 1.25 -2.54 -17.56
N GLN A 197 0.92 -1.55 -18.36
CA GLN A 197 1.23 -1.54 -19.80
C GLN A 197 2.66 -1.05 -20.11
N GLY A 198 3.53 -0.98 -19.11
CA GLY A 198 4.91 -0.51 -19.24
C GLY A 198 5.08 1.01 -19.20
N LYS A 199 4.01 1.77 -18.92
CA LYS A 199 4.07 3.24 -18.83
C LYS A 199 4.26 3.70 -17.39
N ILE A 200 5.41 3.38 -16.81
CA ILE A 200 5.73 3.66 -15.41
C ILE A 200 5.67 5.15 -15.06
N ILE A 201 5.81 6.03 -16.05
CA ILE A 201 5.65 7.49 -15.91
C ILE A 201 4.30 7.88 -15.27
N ALA A 202 3.29 7.01 -15.35
CA ALA A 202 2.00 7.26 -14.71
C ALA A 202 2.11 7.22 -13.18
N PHE A 203 2.90 6.30 -12.63
CA PHE A 203 3.20 6.29 -11.20
C PHE A 203 4.13 7.43 -10.80
N GLU A 204 5.13 7.79 -11.62
CA GLU A 204 5.98 8.94 -11.34
C GLU A 204 5.15 10.22 -11.18
N ARG A 205 4.23 10.51 -12.11
CA ARG A 205 3.31 11.65 -12.03
C ARG A 205 2.39 11.59 -10.80
N MET A 206 1.92 10.41 -10.43
CA MET A 206 1.12 10.23 -9.23
C MET A 206 1.95 10.58 -7.98
N PHE A 207 3.16 10.04 -7.85
CA PHE A 207 4.04 10.33 -6.73
C PHE A 207 4.55 11.78 -6.72
N GLU A 208 4.73 12.40 -7.88
CA GLU A 208 5.07 13.82 -7.99
C GLU A 208 4.02 14.71 -7.30
N ALA A 209 2.74 14.35 -7.40
CA ALA A 209 1.66 15.04 -6.70
C ALA A 209 1.63 14.78 -5.20
N MET A 210 2.23 13.68 -4.71
CA MET A 210 2.10 13.19 -3.34
C MET A 210 3.32 13.45 -2.46
N VAL A 211 4.53 13.36 -3.03
CA VAL A 211 5.78 13.41 -2.27
C VAL A 211 6.00 14.80 -1.68
N ARG A 212 6.14 14.85 -0.35
CA ARG A 212 6.42 16.06 0.45
C ARG A 212 7.65 15.80 1.32
N PRO A 213 8.39 16.82 1.76
CA PRO A 213 9.41 16.66 2.79
C PRO A 213 8.78 16.06 4.05
N ALA A 214 9.48 15.11 4.68
CA ALA A 214 9.00 14.48 5.91
C ALA A 214 8.80 15.52 7.02
N ASN A 215 7.67 15.40 7.72
CA ASN A 215 7.36 16.26 8.85
C ASN A 215 8.14 15.81 10.08
N GLN A 216 9.29 16.45 10.34
CA GLN A 216 10.16 16.16 11.48
C GLN A 216 9.46 16.33 12.84
N THR A 217 8.48 17.21 12.95
CA THR A 217 7.70 17.39 14.17
C THR A 217 6.91 16.13 14.52
N ARG A 218 6.45 15.40 13.53
CA ARG A 218 5.72 14.13 13.69
C ARG A 218 6.62 13.03 14.27
N VAL A 219 7.85 12.94 13.80
CA VAL A 219 8.87 12.01 14.34
C VAL A 219 9.20 12.34 15.79
N PHE A 220 9.29 13.62 16.12
CA PHE A 220 9.60 14.07 17.47
C PHE A 220 8.49 13.73 18.49
N LEU A 221 7.24 13.81 18.08
CA LEU A 221 6.09 13.43 18.92
C LEU A 221 6.04 11.91 19.14
N ILE A 222 6.37 11.11 18.12
CA ILE A 222 6.41 9.64 18.23
C ILE A 222 7.60 9.21 19.09
N ALA A 223 8.78 9.79 18.90
CA ALA A 223 9.98 9.49 19.69
C ALA A 223 9.82 9.94 21.16
N GLY A 224 9.12 11.04 21.42
CA GLY A 224 8.83 11.53 22.77
C GLY A 224 7.87 10.65 23.58
N TRP A 225 7.04 9.85 22.89
CA TRP A 225 6.13 8.89 23.55
C TRP A 225 6.81 7.58 23.94
N ASP A 226 7.85 7.20 23.23
CA ASP A 226 8.59 5.95 23.51
C ASP A 226 9.59 6.12 24.68
N GLN A 227 9.86 7.34 25.08
CA GLN A 227 10.82 7.64 26.16
C GLN A 227 10.21 7.68 27.55
N GLY A 228 8.98 7.24 27.79
CA GLY A 228 8.36 7.18 29.11
C GLY A 228 8.69 8.38 30.03
N PRO A 229 7.93 8.69 31.04
CA PRO A 229 8.31 9.77 31.96
C PRO A 229 9.68 9.43 32.59
N ALA A 230 10.65 10.28 32.34
CA ALA A 230 11.92 10.23 33.07
C ALA A 230 11.63 10.40 34.56
N HIS A 231 11.88 9.36 35.33
CA HIS A 231 11.91 9.43 36.81
C HIS A 231 13.24 9.92 37.24
#